data_df4f15e6cbdc380aa7cca15706a23bcc
#
_entry.id   df4f15e6cbdc380aa7cca15706a23bcc
#
_cell.length_a   1.000
_cell.length_b   1.000
_cell.length_c   1.000
_cell.angle_alpha   90.00
_cell.angle_beta   90.00
_cell.angle_gamma   90.00
#
_symmetry.space_group_name_H-M   'P 1'
#
loop_
_entity.id
_entity.type
_entity.pdbx_description
1 polymer ?
#
loop_
_entity_poly.entity_id
_entity_poly.type
_entity_poly.pdbx_seq_one_letter_code
_entity_poly.pdbx_strand_id
1 'polypeptide(L)'
;LRSCYIDNIDLRYEFYPSRGESISLAAFYKHFDSPIEWTYTVAGGTNLIYSYKNAQSANNYGLELDIRKNLGFIGLPDFSWSFNGALIKSRVEFAKGSKEENRPMQGQSPYLVNTGFFYKNAKHQLDIALLYNRIGKRIIGVGRSEGSAASDDNARVPHSYEMPRNTIDLSVSKKWGEHWELKLSVRDLLAERVYYKQFANVKYTDGRKAEKEEVARCYRPGRNIGISVICNL
;
A
#
# COMPACT_ATOMS: atom_id res chain seq x y z
N LEU A 1 20.04 18.23 7.94
CA LEU A 1 18.61 18.21 7.58
C LEU A 1 18.02 19.60 7.71
N ARG A 2 17.12 19.94 6.81
CA ARG A 2 16.30 21.15 6.82
C ARG A 2 14.81 20.79 6.73
N SER A 3 13.94 21.75 7.07
CA SER A 3 12.49 21.56 7.00
C SER A 3 12.05 21.27 5.58
N CYS A 4 11.07 20.38 5.42
CA CYS A 4 10.39 20.11 4.18
C CYS A 4 9.12 20.98 4.13
N TYR A 5 8.88 21.64 2.98
CA TYR A 5 7.62 22.35 2.72
C TYR A 5 6.80 21.56 1.71
N ILE A 6 5.49 21.57 1.90
CA ILE A 6 4.57 20.78 1.07
C ILE A 6 3.44 21.69 0.60
N ASP A 7 3.32 21.81 -0.73
CA ASP A 7 2.18 22.43 -1.39
C ASP A 7 1.20 21.35 -1.83
N ASN A 8 -0.06 21.47 -1.44
CA ASN A 8 -1.13 20.54 -1.77
C ASN A 8 -2.22 21.21 -2.57
N ILE A 9 -2.66 20.54 -3.63
CA ILE A 9 -3.86 20.90 -4.39
C ILE A 9 -4.71 19.65 -4.51
N ASP A 10 -5.97 19.73 -4.05
CA ASP A 10 -6.93 18.65 -4.08
C ASP A 10 -8.22 19.13 -4.74
N LEU A 11 -8.75 18.34 -5.68
CA LEU A 11 -10.05 18.53 -6.28
C LEU A 11 -10.88 17.27 -6.05
N ARG A 12 -12.08 17.45 -5.49
CA ARG A 12 -12.98 16.33 -5.18
C ARG A 12 -14.39 16.64 -5.68
N TYR A 13 -14.97 15.70 -6.38
CA TYR A 13 -16.37 15.68 -6.77
C TYR A 13 -17.09 14.56 -6.04
N GLU A 14 -18.24 14.87 -5.44
CA GLU A 14 -19.05 13.92 -4.70
C GLU A 14 -20.48 13.93 -5.24
N PHE A 15 -21.02 12.73 -5.42
CA PHE A 15 -22.38 12.50 -5.85
C PHE A 15 -23.08 11.51 -4.91
N TYR A 16 -24.26 11.84 -4.47
CA TYR A 16 -25.06 11.07 -3.52
C TYR A 16 -26.37 10.64 -4.20
N PRO A 17 -26.40 9.47 -4.88
CA PRO A 17 -27.58 9.02 -5.64
C PRO A 17 -28.80 8.77 -4.77
N SER A 18 -28.59 8.20 -3.58
CA SER A 18 -29.65 7.91 -2.61
C SER A 18 -29.10 7.82 -1.19
N ARG A 19 -29.99 7.65 -0.20
CA ARG A 19 -29.60 7.54 1.21
C ARG A 19 -28.64 6.37 1.43
N GLY A 20 -27.45 6.68 1.96
CA GLY A 20 -26.40 5.68 2.25
C GLY A 20 -25.56 5.30 1.03
N GLU A 21 -25.77 5.93 -0.11
CA GLU A 21 -24.95 5.75 -1.31
C GLU A 21 -24.10 6.99 -1.59
N SER A 22 -22.90 6.75 -2.08
CA SER A 22 -21.98 7.83 -2.47
C SER A 22 -21.03 7.39 -3.57
N ILE A 23 -20.71 8.28 -4.46
CA ILE A 23 -19.64 8.15 -5.44
C ILE A 23 -18.78 9.40 -5.32
N SER A 24 -17.50 9.22 -5.09
CA SER A 24 -16.55 10.32 -4.97
C SER A 24 -15.35 10.05 -5.88
N LEU A 25 -14.99 11.06 -6.67
CA LEU A 25 -13.79 11.08 -7.49
C LEU A 25 -12.93 12.25 -7.03
N ALA A 26 -11.68 11.97 -6.66
CA ALA A 26 -10.73 12.99 -6.28
C ALA A 26 -9.46 12.90 -7.14
N ALA A 27 -8.87 14.07 -7.40
CA ALA A 27 -7.56 14.22 -7.99
C ALA A 27 -6.71 15.06 -7.06
N PHE A 28 -5.47 14.66 -6.83
CA PHE A 28 -4.56 15.41 -5.96
C PHE A 28 -3.20 15.62 -6.63
N TYR A 29 -2.54 16.69 -6.23
CA TYR A 29 -1.15 16.99 -6.53
C TYR A 29 -0.46 17.51 -5.28
N LYS A 30 0.71 16.95 -4.97
CA LYS A 30 1.55 17.39 -3.85
C LYS A 30 2.95 17.63 -4.35
N HIS A 31 3.46 18.81 -4.09
CA HIS A 31 4.85 19.17 -4.31
C HIS A 31 5.57 19.28 -2.97
N PHE A 32 6.73 18.66 -2.90
CA PHE A 32 7.59 18.69 -1.71
C PHE A 32 8.87 19.42 -2.06
N ASP A 33 9.15 20.51 -1.35
CA ASP A 33 10.47 21.12 -1.35
C ASP A 33 11.31 20.51 -0.23
N SER A 34 12.47 20.02 -0.61
CA SER A 34 13.44 19.44 0.33
C SER A 34 12.90 18.27 1.16
N PRO A 35 12.23 17.26 0.57
CA PRO A 35 11.74 16.10 1.31
C PRO A 35 12.88 15.35 1.99
N ILE A 36 12.62 14.84 3.19
CA ILE A 36 13.57 14.05 3.94
C ILE A 36 13.45 12.59 3.50
N GLU A 37 14.51 12.07 2.95
CA GLU A 37 14.57 10.71 2.40
C GLU A 37 15.63 9.87 3.12
N TRP A 38 15.38 8.56 3.21
CA TRP A 38 16.37 7.61 3.67
C TRP A 38 17.52 7.53 2.68
N THR A 39 18.74 7.46 3.22
CA THR A 39 19.96 7.26 2.43
C THR A 39 20.92 6.35 3.17
N TYR A 40 21.84 5.76 2.43
CA TYR A 40 22.95 5.01 2.98
C TYR A 40 24.22 5.84 2.92
N THR A 41 24.98 5.81 4.00
CA THR A 41 26.33 6.34 4.05
C THR A 41 27.30 5.23 4.42
N VAL A 42 28.41 5.13 3.72
CA VAL A 42 29.49 4.19 4.06
C VAL A 42 30.44 4.90 5.03
N ALA A 43 30.47 4.46 6.25
CA ALA A 43 31.44 4.94 7.25
C ALA A 43 32.54 3.91 7.38
N GLY A 44 33.63 4.09 6.62
CA GLY A 44 34.85 3.29 6.70
C GLY A 44 34.67 1.75 6.69
N GLY A 45 35.25 1.06 5.71
CA GLY A 45 35.13 -0.39 5.59
C GLY A 45 33.76 -0.85 5.01
N THR A 46 33.22 -1.95 5.53
CA THR A 46 31.96 -2.57 5.07
C THR A 46 30.73 -2.13 5.84
N ASN A 47 30.86 -1.24 6.82
CA ASN A 47 29.75 -0.82 7.67
C ASN A 47 28.84 0.15 6.92
N LEU A 48 27.57 -0.25 6.75
CA LEU A 48 26.51 0.60 6.19
C LEU A 48 25.81 1.33 7.31
N ILE A 49 25.77 2.65 7.24
CA ILE A 49 25.01 3.50 8.16
C ILE A 49 23.79 4.01 7.44
N TYR A 50 22.62 3.72 7.99
CA TYR A 50 21.37 4.36 7.58
C TYR A 50 21.33 5.78 8.11
N SER A 51 20.98 6.72 7.27
CA SER A 51 20.86 8.12 7.62
C SER A 51 19.69 8.75 6.85
N TYR A 52 19.49 10.04 7.10
CA TYR A 52 18.50 10.84 6.42
C TYR A 52 19.16 11.99 5.67
N LYS A 53 18.61 12.34 4.53
CA LYS A 53 19.09 13.45 3.70
C LYS A 53 17.89 14.16 3.07
N ASN A 54 17.99 15.47 2.89
CA ASN A 54 17.02 16.17 2.07
C ASN A 54 17.31 15.89 0.59
N ALA A 55 16.31 15.40 -0.13
CA ALA A 55 16.32 15.43 -1.59
C ALA A 55 16.05 16.86 -2.09
N GLN A 56 16.17 17.10 -3.38
CA GLN A 56 15.91 18.41 -3.95
C GLN A 56 14.42 18.73 -3.94
N SER A 57 13.61 17.83 -4.49
CA SER A 57 12.16 17.94 -4.54
C SER A 57 11.52 16.57 -4.66
N ALA A 58 10.21 16.50 -4.44
CA ALA A 58 9.42 15.36 -4.85
C ALA A 58 8.03 15.82 -5.32
N ASN A 59 7.45 15.03 -6.23
CA ASN A 59 6.09 15.21 -6.69
C ASN A 59 5.30 13.93 -6.47
N ASN A 60 4.06 14.08 -6.01
CA ASN A 60 3.13 13.00 -5.81
C ASN A 60 1.75 13.43 -6.31
N TYR A 61 1.17 12.69 -7.24
CA TYR A 61 -0.14 12.97 -7.80
C TYR A 61 -0.90 11.69 -8.10
N GLY A 62 -2.20 11.79 -8.08
CA GLY A 62 -3.02 10.62 -8.29
C GLY A 62 -4.51 10.92 -8.41
N LEU A 63 -5.23 9.84 -8.63
CA LEU A 63 -6.69 9.79 -8.67
C LEU A 63 -7.18 8.81 -7.62
N GLU A 64 -8.27 9.17 -6.94
CA GLU A 64 -8.94 8.34 -5.96
C GLU A 64 -10.41 8.19 -6.33
N LEU A 65 -10.94 6.99 -6.22
CA LEU A 65 -12.34 6.66 -6.47
C LEU A 65 -12.90 5.93 -5.25
N ASP A 66 -13.95 6.51 -4.66
CA ASP A 66 -14.74 5.89 -3.61
C ASP A 66 -16.17 5.64 -4.09
N ILE A 67 -16.68 4.44 -3.85
CA ILE A 67 -18.06 4.06 -4.17
C ILE A 67 -18.66 3.36 -2.96
N ARG A 68 -19.89 3.75 -2.61
CA ARG A 68 -20.79 2.99 -1.73
C ARG A 68 -22.12 2.84 -2.42
N LYS A 69 -22.56 1.60 -2.58
CA LYS A 69 -23.77 1.28 -3.33
C LYS A 69 -24.57 0.19 -2.65
N ASN A 70 -25.88 0.40 -2.52
CA ASN A 70 -26.84 -0.63 -2.13
C ASN A 70 -27.18 -1.46 -3.36
N LEU A 71 -27.33 -2.78 -3.20
CA LEU A 71 -27.55 -3.69 -4.32
C LEU A 71 -29.04 -4.04 -4.51
N GLY A 72 -29.94 -3.28 -3.92
CA GLY A 72 -31.38 -3.45 -4.08
C GLY A 72 -31.88 -3.34 -5.54
N PHE A 73 -31.17 -2.55 -6.36
CA PHE A 73 -31.50 -2.39 -7.79
C PHE A 73 -31.31 -3.66 -8.64
N ILE A 74 -30.56 -4.63 -8.15
CA ILE A 74 -30.41 -5.97 -8.77
C ILE A 74 -31.12 -7.06 -8.00
N GLY A 75 -32.08 -6.71 -7.11
CA GLY A 75 -32.86 -7.66 -6.32
C GLY A 75 -32.20 -8.16 -5.05
N LEU A 76 -31.12 -7.50 -4.56
CA LEU A 76 -30.36 -7.85 -3.36
C LEU A 76 -30.44 -6.73 -2.30
N PRO A 77 -31.63 -6.48 -1.68
CA PRO A 77 -31.84 -5.32 -0.82
C PRO A 77 -31.01 -5.35 0.49
N ASP A 78 -30.67 -6.54 0.97
CA ASP A 78 -29.85 -6.71 2.18
C ASP A 78 -28.34 -6.60 1.92
N PHE A 79 -27.93 -6.42 0.66
CA PHE A 79 -26.53 -6.32 0.29
C PHE A 79 -26.14 -4.90 -0.05
N SER A 80 -24.91 -4.55 0.34
CA SER A 80 -24.23 -3.34 -0.08
C SER A 80 -22.79 -3.64 -0.47
N TRP A 81 -22.26 -2.79 -1.34
CA TRP A 81 -20.90 -2.87 -1.85
C TRP A 81 -20.18 -1.56 -1.60
N SER A 82 -18.93 -1.65 -1.19
CA SER A 82 -18.02 -0.52 -1.14
C SER A 82 -16.77 -0.79 -1.96
N PHE A 83 -16.24 0.26 -2.55
CA PHE A 83 -14.99 0.25 -3.28
C PHE A 83 -14.20 1.53 -2.96
N ASN A 84 -12.92 1.39 -2.69
CA ASN A 84 -11.97 2.48 -2.62
C ASN A 84 -10.75 2.09 -3.44
N GLY A 85 -10.41 2.89 -4.43
CA GLY A 85 -9.25 2.67 -5.29
C GLY A 85 -8.46 3.94 -5.46
N ALA A 86 -7.14 3.83 -5.50
CA ALA A 86 -6.23 4.93 -5.78
C ALA A 86 -5.18 4.51 -6.81
N LEU A 87 -4.89 5.42 -7.74
CA LEU A 87 -3.77 5.35 -8.66
C LEU A 87 -2.85 6.53 -8.37
N ILE A 88 -1.60 6.24 -8.05
CA ILE A 88 -0.67 7.23 -7.50
C ILE A 88 0.65 7.14 -8.26
N LYS A 89 1.18 8.29 -8.67
CA LYS A 89 2.52 8.38 -9.21
C LYS A 89 3.34 9.36 -8.39
N SER A 90 4.47 8.91 -7.91
CA SER A 90 5.40 9.71 -7.12
C SER A 90 6.79 9.70 -7.76
N ARG A 91 7.55 10.77 -7.56
CA ARG A 91 8.94 10.88 -7.99
C ARG A 91 9.70 11.80 -7.05
N VAL A 92 10.78 11.29 -6.51
CA VAL A 92 11.78 12.06 -5.76
C VAL A 92 12.89 12.42 -6.73
N GLU A 93 13.32 13.67 -6.68
CA GLU A 93 14.42 14.22 -7.50
C GLU A 93 15.56 14.66 -6.60
N PHE A 94 16.74 14.24 -6.97
CA PHE A 94 17.98 14.61 -6.29
C PHE A 94 18.74 15.67 -7.11
N ALA A 95 19.59 16.45 -6.46
CA ALA A 95 20.38 17.49 -7.11
C ALA A 95 21.27 16.90 -8.22
N LYS A 96 21.49 17.66 -9.28
CA LYS A 96 22.43 17.28 -10.35
C LYS A 96 23.81 16.99 -9.75
N GLY A 97 24.37 15.84 -10.12
CA GLY A 97 25.65 15.35 -9.56
C GLY A 97 25.51 14.62 -8.23
N SER A 98 24.29 14.46 -7.69
CA SER A 98 24.02 13.53 -6.60
C SER A 98 24.32 12.11 -7.07
N LYS A 99 24.81 11.29 -6.15
CA LYS A 99 24.99 9.85 -6.37
C LYS A 99 23.70 9.05 -6.19
N GLU A 100 22.65 9.72 -5.72
CA GLU A 100 21.30 9.14 -5.59
C GLU A 100 20.56 9.23 -6.93
N GLU A 101 19.82 8.17 -7.26
CA GLU A 101 18.98 8.13 -8.46
C GLU A 101 17.55 8.60 -8.16
N ASN A 102 16.96 9.29 -9.14
CA ASN A 102 15.54 9.65 -9.07
C ASN A 102 14.70 8.38 -9.03
N ARG A 103 13.76 8.31 -8.10
CA ARG A 103 12.97 7.12 -7.80
C ARG A 103 11.57 7.47 -7.30
N PRO A 104 10.63 6.52 -7.25
CA PRO A 104 9.40 6.71 -6.49
C PRO A 104 9.70 6.98 -5.00
N MET A 105 8.79 7.69 -4.33
CA MET A 105 8.88 7.92 -2.89
C MET A 105 8.87 6.58 -2.13
N GLN A 106 9.71 6.47 -1.11
CA GLN A 106 9.73 5.30 -0.25
C GLN A 106 8.38 5.15 0.46
N GLY A 107 7.89 3.92 0.54
CA GLY A 107 6.59 3.60 1.12
C GLY A 107 5.39 3.87 0.22
N GLN A 108 5.56 4.64 -0.87
CA GLN A 108 4.47 4.96 -1.79
C GLN A 108 4.21 3.81 -2.77
N SER A 109 2.98 3.29 -2.74
CA SER A 109 2.50 2.31 -3.72
C SER A 109 1.90 3.02 -4.94
N PRO A 110 2.06 2.47 -6.17
CA PRO A 110 1.44 3.03 -7.37
C PRO A 110 -0.07 2.83 -7.44
N TYR A 111 -0.62 1.90 -6.68
CA TYR A 111 -2.06 1.68 -6.56
C TYR A 111 -2.44 1.09 -5.22
N LEU A 112 -3.67 1.35 -4.83
CA LEU A 112 -4.36 0.76 -3.70
C LEU A 112 -5.75 0.34 -4.16
N VAL A 113 -6.20 -0.85 -3.74
CA VAL A 113 -7.56 -1.34 -3.97
C VAL A 113 -8.11 -1.91 -2.68
N ASN A 114 -9.23 -1.38 -2.24
CA ASN A 114 -10.06 -1.93 -1.17
C ASN A 114 -11.45 -2.16 -1.74
N THR A 115 -12.05 -3.31 -1.46
CA THR A 115 -13.46 -3.53 -1.79
C THR A 115 -14.10 -4.38 -0.71
N GLY A 116 -15.38 -4.13 -0.44
CA GLY A 116 -16.12 -4.82 0.60
C GLY A 116 -17.53 -5.15 0.13
N PHE A 117 -17.97 -6.37 0.43
CA PHE A 117 -19.35 -6.79 0.31
C PHE A 117 -19.95 -6.98 1.70
N PHE A 118 -21.08 -6.37 1.93
CA PHE A 118 -21.76 -6.40 3.21
C PHE A 118 -23.18 -6.96 3.03
N TYR A 119 -23.52 -7.95 3.83
CA TYR A 119 -24.87 -8.46 3.96
C TYR A 119 -25.39 -8.09 5.34
N LYS A 120 -26.55 -7.45 5.41
CA LYS A 120 -27.20 -7.06 6.66
C LYS A 120 -28.66 -7.38 6.60
N ASN A 121 -29.07 -8.39 7.34
CA ASN A 121 -30.48 -8.81 7.44
C ASN A 121 -31.03 -8.58 8.84
N ALA A 122 -31.90 -7.57 8.97
CA ALA A 122 -32.49 -7.18 10.24
C ALA A 122 -33.42 -8.26 10.82
N LYS A 123 -34.17 -8.99 9.94
CA LYS A 123 -35.11 -10.04 10.38
C LYS A 123 -34.37 -11.21 11.02
N HIS A 124 -33.24 -11.60 10.43
CA HIS A 124 -32.41 -12.68 10.95
C HIS A 124 -31.32 -12.18 11.90
N GLN A 125 -31.23 -10.86 12.14
CA GLN A 125 -30.17 -10.24 12.96
C GLN A 125 -28.78 -10.76 12.61
N LEU A 126 -28.48 -10.85 11.30
CA LEU A 126 -27.26 -11.41 10.76
C LEU A 126 -26.55 -10.36 9.90
N ASP A 127 -25.32 -10.07 10.29
CA ASP A 127 -24.41 -9.17 9.56
C ASP A 127 -23.19 -9.97 9.09
N ILE A 128 -22.86 -9.87 7.81
CA ILE A 128 -21.67 -10.50 7.21
C ILE A 128 -20.91 -9.42 6.44
N ALA A 129 -19.61 -9.36 6.64
CA ALA A 129 -18.73 -8.49 5.88
C ALA A 129 -17.56 -9.30 5.29
N LEU A 130 -17.34 -9.17 3.99
CA LEU A 130 -16.20 -9.71 3.27
C LEU A 130 -15.41 -8.55 2.68
N LEU A 131 -14.18 -8.38 3.14
CA LEU A 131 -13.31 -7.30 2.74
C LEU A 131 -12.12 -7.84 1.96
N TYR A 132 -11.77 -7.18 0.87
CA TYR A 132 -10.56 -7.45 0.09
C TYR A 132 -9.69 -6.20 0.04
N ASN A 133 -8.39 -6.39 0.22
CA ASN A 133 -7.38 -5.35 0.08
C ASN A 133 -6.22 -5.83 -0.78
N ARG A 134 -5.70 -4.92 -1.60
CA ARG A 134 -4.45 -5.09 -2.34
C ARG A 134 -3.71 -3.76 -2.46
N ILE A 135 -2.43 -3.78 -2.11
CA ILE A 135 -1.52 -2.64 -2.26
C ILE A 135 -0.46 -3.02 -3.29
N GLY A 136 -0.11 -2.10 -4.18
CA GLY A 136 0.91 -2.33 -5.19
C GLY A 136 2.33 -2.42 -4.62
N LYS A 137 3.27 -2.80 -5.46
CA LYS A 137 4.70 -2.86 -5.12
C LYS A 137 5.20 -1.49 -4.63
N ARG A 138 5.94 -1.48 -3.50
CA ARG A 138 6.51 -0.24 -2.93
C ARG A 138 7.92 -0.44 -2.43
N ILE A 139 8.74 0.61 -2.49
CA ILE A 139 10.08 0.60 -1.91
C ILE A 139 9.95 0.64 -0.39
N ILE A 140 10.54 -0.33 0.30
CA ILE A 140 10.62 -0.38 1.77
C ILE A 140 12.04 -0.10 2.27
N GLY A 141 13.04 -0.36 1.44
CA GLY A 141 14.44 -0.07 1.70
C GLY A 141 15.08 0.53 0.46
N VAL A 142 15.71 1.68 0.64
CA VAL A 142 16.44 2.35 -0.44
C VAL A 142 17.77 1.62 -0.65
N GLY A 143 18.09 1.31 -1.87
CA GLY A 143 19.37 0.72 -2.25
C GLY A 143 20.48 1.77 -2.30
N ARG A 144 21.67 1.31 -2.61
CA ARG A 144 22.88 2.14 -2.68
C ARG A 144 23.31 2.33 -4.11
N SER A 145 23.53 3.57 -4.50
CA SER A 145 24.09 3.94 -5.81
C SER A 145 25.50 4.54 -5.73
N GLU A 146 26.11 4.58 -4.53
CA GLU A 146 27.39 5.26 -4.28
C GLU A 146 28.66 4.42 -4.51
N GLY A 147 29.74 5.12 -4.84
CA GLY A 147 31.14 4.62 -4.85
C GLY A 147 31.68 4.33 -6.25
N SER A 148 32.83 3.65 -6.31
CA SER A 148 33.40 3.07 -7.54
C SER A 148 32.40 2.15 -8.25
N ALA A 149 31.39 1.75 -7.55
CA ALA A 149 30.21 1.04 -7.98
C ALA A 149 29.25 1.84 -8.88
N ALA A 150 29.38 3.15 -8.99
CA ALA A 150 28.53 3.94 -9.90
C ALA A 150 28.77 3.59 -11.38
N SER A 151 29.95 3.06 -11.72
CA SER A 151 30.31 2.56 -13.04
C SER A 151 30.16 1.04 -13.20
N ASP A 152 29.98 0.32 -12.09
CA ASP A 152 29.80 -1.14 -12.07
C ASP A 152 28.41 -1.48 -11.55
N ASP A 153 27.50 -1.87 -12.45
CA ASP A 153 26.14 -2.25 -12.13
C ASP A 153 26.09 -3.44 -11.12
N ASN A 154 27.13 -4.27 -11.06
CA ASN A 154 27.20 -5.42 -10.16
C ASN A 154 27.53 -5.04 -8.71
N ALA A 155 28.08 -3.86 -8.48
CA ALA A 155 28.43 -3.40 -7.13
C ALA A 155 27.35 -2.51 -6.50
N ARG A 156 26.25 -2.23 -7.22
CA ARG A 156 25.09 -1.51 -6.70
C ARG A 156 24.25 -2.40 -5.79
N VAL A 157 23.80 -1.84 -4.68
CA VAL A 157 22.78 -2.50 -3.84
C VAL A 157 21.40 -2.04 -4.32
N PRO A 158 20.57 -2.93 -4.88
CA PRO A 158 19.27 -2.56 -5.39
C PRO A 158 18.29 -2.19 -4.27
N HIS A 159 17.23 -1.46 -4.62
CA HIS A 159 16.13 -1.18 -3.69
C HIS A 159 15.44 -2.46 -3.25
N SER A 160 15.02 -2.51 -1.99
CA SER A 160 14.16 -3.57 -1.48
C SER A 160 12.69 -3.17 -1.63
N TYR A 161 11.92 -4.06 -2.22
CA TYR A 161 10.50 -3.85 -2.48
C TYR A 161 9.65 -4.82 -1.69
N GLU A 162 8.60 -4.32 -1.07
CA GLU A 162 7.47 -5.15 -0.66
C GLU A 162 6.60 -5.44 -1.87
N MET A 163 6.38 -6.72 -2.14
CA MET A 163 5.58 -7.17 -3.27
C MET A 163 4.10 -7.13 -2.95
N PRO A 164 3.23 -6.89 -3.95
CA PRO A 164 1.78 -6.92 -3.76
C PRO A 164 1.33 -8.27 -3.21
N ARG A 165 0.36 -8.23 -2.29
CA ARG A 165 -0.35 -9.44 -1.88
C ARG A 165 -1.84 -9.16 -1.72
N ASN A 166 -2.64 -10.21 -1.79
CA ASN A 166 -4.07 -10.14 -1.57
C ASN A 166 -4.38 -10.47 -0.11
N THR A 167 -5.24 -9.67 0.52
CA THR A 167 -5.78 -9.99 1.83
C THR A 167 -7.30 -10.03 1.75
N ILE A 168 -7.90 -11.04 2.39
CA ILE A 168 -9.34 -11.18 2.53
C ILE A 168 -9.65 -11.33 4.01
N ASP A 169 -10.55 -10.49 4.50
CA ASP A 169 -11.07 -10.54 5.86
C ASP A 169 -12.56 -10.87 5.82
N LEU A 170 -12.98 -11.78 6.70
CA LEU A 170 -14.37 -12.17 6.88
C LEU A 170 -14.80 -11.84 8.30
N SER A 171 -15.96 -11.20 8.44
CA SER A 171 -16.62 -10.98 9.73
C SER A 171 -18.06 -11.42 9.64
N VAL A 172 -18.50 -12.17 10.63
CA VAL A 172 -19.89 -12.61 10.78
C VAL A 172 -20.36 -12.26 12.20
N SER A 173 -21.46 -11.55 12.31
CA SER A 173 -22.12 -11.26 13.57
C SER A 173 -23.56 -11.75 13.52
N LYS A 174 -23.96 -12.52 14.52
CA LYS A 174 -25.31 -13.05 14.69
C LYS A 174 -25.83 -12.69 16.07
N LYS A 175 -27.01 -12.07 16.11
CA LYS A 175 -27.72 -11.81 17.36
C LYS A 175 -28.89 -12.78 17.55
N TRP A 176 -29.15 -13.11 18.80
CA TRP A 176 -30.32 -13.87 19.23
C TRP A 176 -31.06 -13.06 20.30
N GLY A 177 -32.18 -12.47 19.89
CA GLY A 177 -32.89 -11.52 20.72
C GLY A 177 -32.06 -10.28 21.04
N GLU A 178 -32.27 -9.73 22.24
CA GLU A 178 -31.62 -8.51 22.73
C GLU A 178 -30.36 -8.81 23.55
N HIS A 179 -30.22 -10.05 24.02
CA HIS A 179 -29.22 -10.40 25.04
C HIS A 179 -27.94 -11.00 24.47
N TRP A 180 -27.99 -11.79 23.40
CA TRP A 180 -26.85 -12.55 22.93
C TRP A 180 -26.35 -12.11 21.54
N GLU A 181 -25.05 -11.94 21.41
CA GLU A 181 -24.39 -11.71 20.13
C GLU A 181 -23.13 -12.57 20.02
N LEU A 182 -23.02 -13.33 18.94
CA LEU A 182 -21.80 -14.05 18.55
C LEU A 182 -21.12 -13.34 17.39
N LYS A 183 -19.85 -13.02 17.55
CA LYS A 183 -19.02 -12.48 16.48
C LYS A 183 -17.89 -13.46 16.14
N LEU A 184 -17.79 -13.78 14.85
CA LEU A 184 -16.67 -14.50 14.28
C LEU A 184 -15.91 -13.55 13.36
N SER A 185 -14.59 -13.47 13.51
CA SER A 185 -13.73 -12.72 12.61
C SER A 185 -12.56 -13.59 12.14
N VAL A 186 -12.28 -13.59 10.85
CA VAL A 186 -11.12 -14.23 10.25
C VAL A 186 -10.39 -13.19 9.45
N ARG A 187 -9.20 -12.80 9.90
CA ARG A 187 -8.34 -11.87 9.18
C ARG A 187 -7.30 -12.65 8.38
N ASP A 188 -6.98 -12.10 7.19
CA ASP A 188 -6.00 -12.68 6.27
C ASP A 188 -6.34 -14.13 5.90
N LEU A 189 -7.58 -14.36 5.43
CA LEU A 189 -8.11 -15.68 5.10
C LEU A 189 -7.24 -16.44 4.10
N LEU A 190 -6.62 -15.73 3.15
CA LEU A 190 -5.72 -16.32 2.15
C LEU A 190 -4.37 -16.72 2.75
N ALA A 191 -3.91 -15.98 3.76
CA ALA A 191 -2.59 -16.15 4.39
C ALA A 191 -1.47 -16.22 3.33
N GLU A 192 -1.55 -15.36 2.30
CA GLU A 192 -0.52 -15.28 1.27
C GLU A 192 0.83 -14.89 1.89
N ARG A 193 1.91 -15.38 1.30
CA ARG A 193 3.25 -15.01 1.74
C ARG A 193 3.54 -13.54 1.45
N VAL A 194 4.18 -12.88 2.40
CA VAL A 194 4.79 -11.57 2.22
C VAL A 194 6.17 -11.79 1.62
N TYR A 195 6.45 -11.15 0.49
CA TYR A 195 7.74 -11.19 -0.17
C TYR A 195 8.37 -9.81 -0.18
N TYR A 196 9.61 -9.76 0.25
CA TYR A 196 10.50 -8.63 0.03
C TYR A 196 11.53 -9.05 -1.00
N LYS A 197 11.58 -8.32 -2.12
CA LYS A 197 12.43 -8.65 -3.27
C LYS A 197 13.34 -7.50 -3.63
N GLN A 198 14.47 -7.85 -4.20
CA GLN A 198 15.41 -6.93 -4.84
C GLN A 198 15.52 -7.28 -6.32
N PHE A 199 15.74 -6.25 -7.16
CA PHE A 199 15.88 -6.39 -8.60
C PHE A 199 17.21 -5.76 -8.99
N ALA A 200 18.20 -6.58 -9.32
CA ALA A 200 19.54 -6.15 -9.70
C ALA A 200 19.72 -6.26 -11.21
N ASN A 201 20.22 -5.21 -11.83
CA ASN A 201 20.72 -5.28 -13.19
C ASN A 201 22.14 -5.90 -13.17
N VAL A 202 22.26 -7.11 -13.66
CA VAL A 202 23.53 -7.84 -13.70
C VAL A 202 24.09 -7.77 -15.10
N LYS A 203 25.36 -7.35 -15.23
CA LYS A 203 26.11 -7.40 -16.47
C LYS A 203 27.04 -8.62 -16.42
N TYR A 204 26.83 -9.56 -17.32
CA TYR A 204 27.68 -10.74 -17.45
C TYR A 204 28.98 -10.40 -18.17
N THR A 205 29.98 -11.25 -17.99
CA THR A 205 31.30 -11.12 -18.65
C THR A 205 31.24 -11.14 -20.18
N ASP A 206 30.20 -11.76 -20.74
CA ASP A 206 29.92 -11.80 -22.17
C ASP A 206 29.18 -10.55 -22.71
N GLY A 207 28.97 -9.53 -21.85
CA GLY A 207 28.31 -8.27 -22.19
C GLY A 207 26.78 -8.29 -22.11
N ARG A 208 26.15 -9.46 -21.89
CA ARG A 208 24.70 -9.54 -21.69
C ARG A 208 24.30 -8.84 -20.39
N LYS A 209 23.16 -8.14 -20.44
CA LYS A 209 22.51 -7.56 -19.26
C LYS A 209 21.23 -8.33 -18.98
N ALA A 210 20.98 -8.65 -17.72
CA ALA A 210 19.73 -9.23 -17.28
C ALA A 210 19.33 -8.66 -15.93
N GLU A 211 18.02 -8.49 -15.72
CA GLU A 211 17.48 -8.18 -14.41
C GLU A 211 17.37 -9.49 -13.62
N LYS A 212 18.05 -9.57 -12.49
CA LYS A 212 18.01 -10.69 -11.57
C LYS A 212 17.11 -10.34 -10.38
N GLU A 213 16.09 -11.15 -10.17
CA GLU A 213 15.24 -11.08 -9.00
C GLU A 213 15.84 -11.90 -7.86
N GLU A 214 15.86 -11.33 -6.66
CA GLU A 214 16.29 -11.99 -5.44
C GLU A 214 15.27 -11.77 -4.33
N VAL A 215 14.94 -12.85 -3.60
CA VAL A 215 14.06 -12.81 -2.44
C VAL A 215 14.90 -12.49 -1.20
N ALA A 216 14.84 -11.23 -0.74
CA ALA A 216 15.56 -10.78 0.44
C ALA A 216 14.90 -11.28 1.73
N ARG A 217 13.56 -11.40 1.75
CA ARG A 217 12.80 -11.93 2.88
C ARG A 217 11.47 -12.49 2.41
N CYS A 218 11.07 -13.60 3.01
CA CYS A 218 9.76 -14.20 2.80
C CYS A 218 9.23 -14.78 4.11
N TYR A 219 7.96 -14.51 4.41
CA TYR A 219 7.27 -15.12 5.54
C TYR A 219 5.76 -15.20 5.29
N ARG A 220 5.09 -16.04 6.07
CA ARG A 220 3.63 -16.14 6.07
C ARG A 220 3.10 -15.61 7.40
N PRO A 221 2.29 -14.52 7.40
CA PRO A 221 1.76 -13.95 8.64
C PRO A 221 0.77 -14.88 9.35
N GLY A 222 0.14 -15.80 8.60
CA GLY A 222 -0.91 -16.67 9.10
C GLY A 222 -2.29 -16.00 9.12
N ARG A 223 -3.29 -16.75 9.57
CA ARG A 223 -4.66 -16.28 9.78
C ARG A 223 -4.86 -15.90 11.24
N ASN A 224 -5.60 -14.84 11.47
CA ASN A 224 -6.04 -14.49 12.82
C ASN A 224 -7.54 -14.77 12.93
N ILE A 225 -7.93 -15.66 13.84
CA ILE A 225 -9.32 -16.06 14.07
C ILE A 225 -9.72 -15.55 15.43
N GLY A 226 -10.77 -14.76 15.49
CA GLY A 226 -11.36 -14.24 16.72
C GLY A 226 -12.80 -14.69 16.87
N ILE A 227 -13.17 -15.12 18.07
CA ILE A 227 -14.55 -15.44 18.45
C ILE A 227 -14.88 -14.60 19.69
N SER A 228 -16.00 -13.90 19.64
CA SER A 228 -16.51 -13.11 20.77
C SER A 228 -17.97 -13.44 21.03
N VAL A 229 -18.30 -13.68 22.28
CA VAL A 229 -19.69 -13.84 22.76
C VAL A 229 -19.99 -12.63 23.64
N ILE A 230 -21.04 -11.89 23.32
CA ILE A 230 -21.48 -10.72 24.06
C ILE A 230 -22.84 -11.05 24.68
N CYS A 231 -22.97 -10.83 25.99
CA CYS A 231 -24.22 -10.94 26.73
C CYS A 231 -24.57 -9.56 27.28
N ASN A 232 -25.72 -9.02 26.88
CA ASN A 232 -26.29 -7.78 27.42
C ASN A 232 -27.30 -8.15 28.49
N LEU A 233 -27.11 -7.67 29.69
CA LEU A 233 -27.98 -7.90 30.85
C LEU A 233 -29.10 -6.86 30.93
#